data_c24cc0c3811eaeda722f3f8a25a59310
#
_entry.id   c24cc0c3811eaeda722f3f8a25a59310
#
_cell.length_a   1.000
_cell.length_b   1.000
_cell.length_c   1.000
_cell.angle_alpha   90.00
_cell.angle_beta   90.00
_cell.angle_gamma   90.00
#
_symmetry.space_group_name_H-M   'P 1'
#
loop_
_entity.id
_entity.type
_entity.pdbx_description
1 polymer ?
#
loop_
_entity_poly.entity_id
_entity_poly.type
_entity_poly.pdbx_seq_one_letter_code
_entity_poly.pdbx_strand_id
1 'polypeptide(L)'
;ARSQKRNIQKLIGTDLPKEVDDYDPKAVVLEPTFFSDVLGIQGRLDLLHEKDGRTTIIEQKSGKGEFVPYTSPEYNPNRPVPQEKHLVQLSMYRALFNYEFRKHSDELRHFMLLYSKYNEGLVSIANLPELTLRAIRMRNLLTWCDLTQGNNGIKVLEKLTPEMLNRKGVEGRLWEEWTRPELERLLKPIHNATDLERAYYFRMMQFVEREHLLSKVGNKTKDDSGFAAIWLDTIEDKRAAGNIYEELTIEQFGESHDGMVESLKLKFAEEQSADTSNFRKGDIVILYPYKEDAVPNACAQMVNRASIKEITTT
;
A
#
# COMPACT_ATOMS: atom_id res chain seq x y z
N ALA A 1 -19.08 8.91 13.92
CA ALA A 1 -17.80 9.37 14.50
C ALA A 1 -17.64 8.97 15.98
N ARG A 2 -18.52 9.42 16.91
CA ARG A 2 -18.35 9.17 18.36
C ARG A 2 -18.30 7.68 18.74
N SER A 3 -19.15 6.82 18.16
CA SER A 3 -19.11 5.36 18.42
C SER A 3 -17.82 4.72 17.90
N GLN A 4 -17.35 5.12 16.73
CA GLN A 4 -16.10 4.62 16.17
C GLN A 4 -14.90 5.01 17.03
N LYS A 5 -14.83 6.27 17.50
CA LYS A 5 -13.78 6.71 18.44
C LYS A 5 -13.76 5.84 19.70
N ARG A 6 -14.93 5.59 20.29
CA ARG A 6 -15.05 4.72 21.48
C ARG A 6 -14.57 3.29 21.20
N ASN A 7 -14.93 2.72 20.01
CA ASN A 7 -14.51 1.38 19.64
C ASN A 7 -13.00 1.29 19.44
N ILE A 8 -12.38 2.32 18.87
CA ILE A 8 -10.91 2.40 18.72
C ILE A 8 -10.24 2.53 20.12
N GLN A 9 -10.78 3.35 20.99
CA GLN A 9 -10.26 3.47 22.37
C GLN A 9 -10.38 2.16 23.14
N LYS A 10 -11.49 1.43 22.97
CA LYS A 10 -11.67 0.09 23.54
C LYS A 10 -10.64 -0.90 22.98
N LEU A 11 -10.36 -0.84 21.68
CA LEU A 11 -9.32 -1.67 21.06
C LEU A 11 -7.98 -1.52 21.80
N ILE A 12 -7.51 -0.29 21.89
CA ILE A 12 -6.18 0.01 22.45
C ILE A 12 -6.13 -0.33 23.95
N GLY A 13 -7.16 0.01 24.70
CA GLY A 13 -7.17 -0.12 26.18
C GLY A 13 -7.65 -1.48 26.70
N THR A 14 -8.31 -2.28 25.88
CA THR A 14 -8.95 -3.51 26.38
C THR A 14 -8.75 -4.72 25.46
N ASP A 15 -9.01 -4.56 24.16
CA ASP A 15 -9.06 -5.72 23.26
C ASP A 15 -7.65 -6.20 22.90
N LEU A 16 -6.72 -5.29 22.55
CA LEU A 16 -5.34 -5.65 22.24
C LEU A 16 -4.59 -6.28 23.40
N PRO A 17 -4.67 -5.73 24.64
CA PRO A 17 -4.04 -6.39 25.80
C PRO A 17 -4.56 -7.79 26.11
N LYS A 18 -5.76 -8.15 25.63
CA LYS A 18 -6.33 -9.50 25.82
C LYS A 18 -5.91 -10.47 24.71
N GLU A 19 -5.76 -9.97 23.49
CA GLU A 19 -5.45 -10.79 22.31
C GLU A 19 -3.94 -10.94 22.07
N VAL A 20 -3.14 -9.99 22.57
CA VAL A 20 -1.68 -9.95 22.40
C VAL A 20 -1.02 -10.05 23.76
N ASP A 21 -0.50 -11.23 24.10
CA ASP A 21 0.04 -11.55 25.43
C ASP A 21 1.10 -10.55 25.93
N ASP A 22 1.93 -10.02 25.02
CA ASP A 22 3.04 -9.12 25.34
C ASP A 22 2.75 -7.67 24.89
N TYR A 23 1.47 -7.26 24.88
CA TYR A 23 1.09 -5.95 24.39
C TYR A 23 1.77 -4.81 25.18
N ASP A 24 2.47 -3.95 24.43
CA ASP A 24 3.10 -2.75 24.96
C ASP A 24 2.73 -1.55 24.06
N PRO A 25 1.98 -0.56 24.57
CA PRO A 25 1.64 0.63 23.77
C PRO A 25 2.85 1.37 23.22
N LYS A 26 4.03 1.27 23.86
CA LYS A 26 5.27 1.90 23.42
C LYS A 26 5.91 1.17 22.23
N ALA A 27 5.55 -0.09 21.99
CA ALA A 27 6.00 -0.90 20.88
C ALA A 27 5.06 -0.80 19.65
N VAL A 28 4.09 0.12 19.70
CA VAL A 28 3.16 0.37 18.59
C VAL A 28 3.70 1.44 17.68
N VAL A 29 3.71 1.16 16.38
CA VAL A 29 3.99 2.12 15.32
C VAL A 29 2.73 2.30 14.47
N LEU A 30 2.33 3.55 14.26
CA LEU A 30 1.17 3.90 13.44
C LEU A 30 1.61 4.25 12.02
N GLU A 31 0.84 3.75 11.07
CA GLU A 31 1.00 4.03 9.63
C GLU A 31 2.41 3.77 9.07
N PRO A 32 3.14 2.71 9.52
CA PRO A 32 4.45 2.40 8.98
C PRO A 32 4.35 2.03 7.50
N THR A 33 5.33 2.49 6.74
CA THR A 33 5.41 2.23 5.29
C THR A 33 6.53 1.23 5.01
N PHE A 34 6.28 0.34 4.06
CA PHE A 34 7.22 -0.68 3.61
C PHE A 34 7.24 -0.77 2.10
N PHE A 35 8.41 -1.04 1.54
CA PHE A 35 8.61 -1.39 0.15
C PHE A 35 9.09 -2.83 0.04
N SER A 36 8.71 -3.52 -1.02
CA SER A 36 9.22 -4.84 -1.37
C SER A 36 9.51 -4.89 -2.85
N ASP A 37 10.78 -5.02 -3.21
CA ASP A 37 11.24 -5.24 -4.57
C ASP A 37 10.94 -6.68 -5.01
N VAL A 38 11.05 -7.65 -4.10
CA VAL A 38 10.75 -9.07 -4.33
C VAL A 38 9.30 -9.26 -4.77
N LEU A 39 8.36 -8.61 -4.09
CA LEU A 39 6.93 -8.69 -4.41
C LEU A 39 6.48 -7.61 -5.40
N GLY A 40 7.30 -6.57 -5.63
CA GLY A 40 6.93 -5.41 -6.43
C GLY A 40 5.71 -4.67 -5.88
N ILE A 41 5.65 -4.50 -4.57
CA ILE A 41 4.55 -3.81 -3.87
C ILE A 41 5.10 -2.83 -2.84
N GLN A 42 4.26 -1.87 -2.51
CA GLN A 42 4.43 -1.05 -1.32
C GLN A 42 3.21 -1.21 -0.42
N GLY A 43 3.41 -1.13 0.89
CA GLY A 43 2.35 -1.25 1.87
C GLY A 43 2.47 -0.16 2.94
N ARG A 44 1.33 0.35 3.39
CA ARG A 44 1.21 1.20 4.57
C ARG A 44 0.19 0.56 5.48
N LEU A 45 0.67 0.10 6.62
CA LEU A 45 -0.16 -0.54 7.63
C LEU A 45 -0.85 0.53 8.48
N ASP A 46 -2.01 0.25 9.03
CA ASP A 46 -2.62 1.17 9.99
C ASP A 46 -1.93 1.08 11.37
N LEU A 47 -1.61 -0.13 11.82
CA LEU A 47 -0.92 -0.34 13.09
C LEU A 47 -0.01 -1.57 13.03
N LEU A 48 1.21 -1.39 13.47
CA LEU A 48 2.20 -2.43 13.69
C LEU A 48 2.59 -2.44 15.17
N HIS A 49 2.53 -3.60 15.81
CA HIS A 49 3.12 -3.82 17.12
C HIS A 49 4.25 -4.84 16.98
N GLU A 50 5.44 -4.47 17.41
CA GLU A 50 6.61 -5.34 17.33
C GLU A 50 7.34 -5.35 18.67
N LYS A 51 7.37 -6.50 19.31
CA LYS A 51 8.04 -6.72 20.60
C LYS A 51 8.66 -8.10 20.67
N ASP A 52 9.89 -8.17 21.15
CA ASP A 52 10.65 -9.43 21.36
C ASP A 52 10.68 -10.33 20.10
N GLY A 53 10.82 -9.74 18.92
CA GLY A 53 10.78 -10.42 17.64
C GLY A 53 9.39 -10.82 17.14
N ARG A 54 8.34 -10.62 17.95
CA ARG A 54 6.96 -10.95 17.59
C ARG A 54 6.26 -9.77 16.94
N THR A 55 5.55 -10.04 15.85
CA THR A 55 4.87 -9.02 15.05
C THR A 55 3.37 -9.24 15.05
N THR A 56 2.63 -8.18 15.36
CA THR A 56 1.17 -8.10 15.25
C THR A 56 0.80 -6.97 14.29
N ILE A 57 -0.04 -7.26 13.32
CA ILE A 57 -0.53 -6.29 12.34
C ILE A 57 -2.03 -6.12 12.51
N ILE A 58 -2.47 -4.88 12.57
CA ILE A 58 -3.89 -4.52 12.64
C ILE A 58 -4.19 -3.54 11.51
N GLU A 59 -5.16 -3.91 10.70
CA GLU A 59 -5.69 -3.07 9.63
C GLU A 59 -7.09 -2.58 10.00
N GLN A 60 -7.29 -1.27 10.04
CA GLN A 60 -8.53 -0.65 10.46
C GLN A 60 -9.46 -0.41 9.27
N LYS A 61 -10.75 -0.68 9.48
CA LYS A 61 -11.80 -0.42 8.50
C LYS A 61 -12.91 0.43 9.10
N SER A 62 -13.17 1.58 8.50
CA SER A 62 -14.28 2.46 8.87
C SER A 62 -15.61 2.03 8.25
N GLY A 63 -15.57 1.08 7.31
CA GLY A 63 -16.72 0.53 6.60
C GLY A 63 -17.49 -0.54 7.38
N LYS A 64 -18.43 -1.19 6.68
CA LYS A 64 -19.09 -2.40 7.16
C LYS A 64 -18.31 -3.64 6.70
N GLY A 65 -18.55 -4.76 7.39
CA GLY A 65 -18.18 -6.09 6.92
C GLY A 65 -18.96 -6.53 5.67
N GLU A 66 -18.85 -7.80 5.30
CA GLU A 66 -19.67 -8.42 4.26
C GLU A 66 -21.16 -8.36 4.67
N PHE A 67 -22.02 -8.30 3.68
CA PHE A 67 -23.45 -8.35 3.95
C PHE A 67 -23.85 -9.76 4.34
N VAL A 68 -24.40 -9.89 5.54
CA VAL A 68 -24.98 -11.15 6.04
C VAL A 68 -26.46 -10.90 6.30
N PRO A 69 -27.38 -11.65 5.68
CA PRO A 69 -28.80 -11.57 5.97
C PRO A 69 -29.09 -11.80 7.45
N TYR A 70 -30.00 -11.03 8.03
CA TYR A 70 -30.38 -11.18 9.45
C TYR A 70 -31.00 -12.56 9.78
N THR A 71 -31.42 -13.30 8.76
CA THR A 71 -31.92 -14.68 8.87
C THR A 71 -30.82 -15.74 8.84
N SER A 72 -29.58 -15.34 8.53
CA SER A 72 -28.44 -16.24 8.51
C SER A 72 -27.96 -16.57 9.93
N PRO A 73 -27.56 -17.82 10.21
CA PRO A 73 -26.92 -18.19 11.48
C PRO A 73 -25.61 -17.41 11.76
N GLU A 74 -24.97 -16.89 10.72
CA GLU A 74 -23.72 -16.11 10.82
C GLU A 74 -23.98 -14.64 11.17
N TYR A 75 -25.24 -14.20 11.17
CA TYR A 75 -25.56 -12.82 11.46
C TYR A 75 -25.30 -12.45 12.91
N ASN A 76 -24.41 -11.50 13.11
CA ASN A 76 -24.19 -10.87 14.43
C ASN A 76 -24.09 -9.35 14.23
N PRO A 77 -25.01 -8.56 14.84
CA PRO A 77 -24.99 -7.10 14.69
C PRO A 77 -23.78 -6.44 15.34
N ASN A 78 -23.09 -7.11 16.26
CA ASN A 78 -21.94 -6.60 16.98
C ASN A 78 -20.62 -7.02 16.35
N ARG A 79 -20.59 -8.06 15.50
CA ARG A 79 -19.39 -8.64 14.93
C ARG A 79 -19.45 -8.66 13.39
N PRO A 80 -18.46 -8.14 12.68
CA PRO A 80 -18.43 -8.17 11.23
C PRO A 80 -17.99 -9.53 10.68
N VAL A 81 -18.50 -9.88 9.51
CA VAL A 81 -17.85 -10.86 8.63
C VAL A 81 -16.88 -10.08 7.72
N PRO A 82 -15.59 -10.43 7.71
CA PRO A 82 -14.61 -9.73 6.89
C PRO A 82 -14.90 -9.79 5.39
N GLN A 83 -14.75 -8.67 4.69
CA GLN A 83 -14.83 -8.65 3.22
C GLN A 83 -13.58 -9.26 2.60
N GLU A 84 -13.73 -10.01 1.51
CA GLU A 84 -12.62 -10.68 0.81
C GLU A 84 -11.48 -9.70 0.47
N LYS A 85 -11.80 -8.49 0.00
CA LYS A 85 -10.78 -7.47 -0.33
C LYS A 85 -9.90 -7.07 0.87
N HIS A 86 -10.46 -7.07 2.09
CA HIS A 86 -9.71 -6.76 3.31
C HIS A 86 -8.85 -7.96 3.75
N LEU A 87 -9.35 -9.18 3.54
CA LEU A 87 -8.56 -10.39 3.73
C LEU A 87 -7.36 -10.46 2.77
N VAL A 88 -7.59 -10.11 1.50
CA VAL A 88 -6.52 -10.02 0.48
C VAL A 88 -5.47 -8.99 0.90
N GLN A 89 -5.87 -7.80 1.32
CA GLN A 89 -4.94 -6.76 1.78
C GLN A 89 -4.07 -7.28 2.94
N LEU A 90 -4.69 -7.86 3.96
CA LEU A 90 -3.96 -8.39 5.12
C LEU A 90 -3.05 -9.57 4.75
N SER A 91 -3.48 -10.43 3.80
CA SER A 91 -2.66 -11.53 3.28
C SER A 91 -1.44 -11.02 2.52
N MET A 92 -1.56 -9.90 1.80
CA MET A 92 -0.42 -9.26 1.13
C MET A 92 0.57 -8.65 2.12
N TYR A 93 0.10 -8.06 3.23
CA TYR A 93 0.97 -7.62 4.31
C TYR A 93 1.71 -8.79 4.96
N ARG A 94 1.03 -9.92 5.18
CA ARG A 94 1.70 -11.14 5.65
C ARG A 94 2.79 -11.59 4.68
N ALA A 95 2.50 -11.60 3.38
CA ALA A 95 3.48 -11.97 2.36
C ALA A 95 4.69 -11.03 2.37
N LEU A 96 4.47 -9.73 2.53
CA LEU A 96 5.54 -8.75 2.66
C LEU A 96 6.47 -9.10 3.84
N PHE A 97 5.93 -9.36 5.01
CA PHE A 97 6.74 -9.73 6.17
C PHE A 97 7.45 -11.07 6.01
N ASN A 98 6.79 -12.07 5.42
CA ASN A 98 7.40 -13.37 5.17
C ASN A 98 8.56 -13.32 4.17
N TYR A 99 8.39 -12.62 3.06
CA TYR A 99 9.34 -12.66 1.94
C TYR A 99 10.39 -11.56 2.01
N GLU A 100 10.01 -10.35 2.41
CA GLU A 100 10.93 -9.23 2.49
C GLU A 100 11.75 -9.26 3.79
N PHE A 101 11.06 -9.39 4.92
CA PHE A 101 11.72 -9.39 6.23
C PHE A 101 12.13 -10.79 6.70
N ARG A 102 11.84 -11.82 5.90
CA ARG A 102 12.15 -13.23 6.22
C ARG A 102 11.65 -13.67 7.59
N LYS A 103 10.56 -13.06 8.07
CA LYS A 103 9.96 -13.43 9.34
C LYS A 103 9.24 -14.78 9.22
N HIS A 104 9.53 -15.69 10.13
CA HIS A 104 8.88 -16.99 10.20
C HIS A 104 7.49 -16.90 10.84
N SER A 105 6.68 -17.95 10.65
CA SER A 105 5.30 -18.00 11.18
C SER A 105 5.20 -17.82 12.70
N ASP A 106 6.24 -18.19 13.43
CA ASP A 106 6.30 -18.07 14.90
C ASP A 106 6.48 -16.63 15.36
N GLU A 107 7.10 -15.78 14.53
CA GLU A 107 7.30 -14.35 14.77
C GLU A 107 6.09 -13.53 14.32
N LEU A 108 5.34 -14.03 13.32
CA LEU A 108 4.14 -13.40 12.79
C LEU A 108 2.90 -13.92 13.51
N ARG A 109 2.65 -13.39 14.72
CA ARG A 109 1.65 -13.93 15.65
C ARG A 109 0.23 -13.60 15.25
N HIS A 110 -0.08 -12.33 15.08
CA HIS A 110 -1.45 -11.86 14.94
C HIS A 110 -1.63 -10.99 13.70
N PHE A 111 -2.61 -11.35 12.90
CA PHE A 111 -3.12 -10.55 11.79
C PHE A 111 -4.58 -10.27 12.04
N MET A 112 -4.93 -9.02 12.23
CA MET A 112 -6.26 -8.65 12.68
C MET A 112 -6.87 -7.55 11.79
N LEU A 113 -8.17 -7.64 11.60
CA LEU A 113 -8.98 -6.58 11.02
C LEU A 113 -9.80 -5.91 12.12
N LEU A 114 -9.75 -4.59 12.20
CA LEU A 114 -10.60 -3.80 13.09
C LEU A 114 -11.69 -3.08 12.29
N TYR A 115 -12.92 -3.51 12.43
CA TYR A 115 -14.07 -2.79 11.90
C TYR A 115 -14.63 -1.83 12.95
N SER A 116 -14.26 -0.58 12.90
CA SER A 116 -14.55 0.42 13.94
C SER A 116 -16.04 0.74 14.14
N LYS A 117 -16.91 0.30 13.23
CA LYS A 117 -18.38 0.44 13.37
C LYS A 117 -19.02 -0.57 14.33
N TYR A 118 -18.33 -1.67 14.63
CA TYR A 118 -18.88 -2.75 15.43
C TYR A 118 -18.32 -2.74 16.85
N ASN A 119 -19.11 -3.14 17.82
CA ASN A 119 -18.67 -3.20 19.23
C ASN A 119 -17.62 -4.31 19.47
N GLU A 120 -17.74 -5.41 18.70
CA GLU A 120 -16.80 -6.53 18.65
C GLU A 120 -16.12 -6.54 17.27
N GLY A 121 -15.54 -5.40 16.91
CA GLY A 121 -15.02 -5.16 15.57
C GLY A 121 -13.65 -5.77 15.29
N LEU A 122 -12.94 -6.27 16.32
CA LEU A 122 -11.64 -6.90 16.16
C LEU A 122 -11.82 -8.37 15.75
N VAL A 123 -11.23 -8.73 14.60
CA VAL A 123 -11.32 -10.09 14.05
C VAL A 123 -9.92 -10.58 13.73
N SER A 124 -9.51 -11.65 14.40
CA SER A 124 -8.25 -12.34 14.10
C SER A 124 -8.40 -13.15 12.82
N ILE A 125 -7.40 -13.05 11.94
CA ILE A 125 -7.42 -13.67 10.60
C ILE A 125 -6.33 -14.75 10.53
N ALA A 126 -6.74 -15.96 10.17
CA ALA A 126 -5.83 -17.06 9.92
C ALA A 126 -4.95 -16.79 8.69
N ASN A 127 -3.90 -17.59 8.53
CA ASN A 127 -3.09 -17.55 7.32
C ASN A 127 -3.90 -18.07 6.13
N LEU A 128 -3.99 -17.27 5.06
CA LEU A 128 -4.75 -17.56 3.84
C LEU A 128 -3.83 -17.53 2.61
N PRO A 129 -2.93 -18.52 2.43
CA PRO A 129 -1.94 -18.52 1.37
C PRO A 129 -2.55 -18.53 -0.04
N GLU A 130 -3.74 -19.12 -0.20
CA GLU A 130 -4.46 -19.10 -1.47
C GLU A 130 -4.88 -17.69 -1.89
N LEU A 131 -5.30 -16.85 -0.95
CA LEU A 131 -5.61 -15.44 -1.25
C LEU A 131 -4.36 -14.67 -1.65
N THR A 132 -3.24 -14.89 -0.98
CA THR A 132 -1.95 -14.31 -1.36
C THR A 132 -1.58 -14.69 -2.79
N LEU A 133 -1.66 -15.98 -3.13
CA LEU A 133 -1.35 -16.46 -4.48
C LEU A 133 -2.29 -15.87 -5.54
N ARG A 134 -3.59 -15.79 -5.24
CA ARG A 134 -4.58 -15.14 -6.13
C ARG A 134 -4.28 -13.65 -6.32
N ALA A 135 -3.90 -12.94 -5.27
CA ALA A 135 -3.53 -11.53 -5.34
C ALA A 135 -2.28 -11.29 -6.20
N ILE A 136 -1.23 -12.11 -6.03
CA ILE A 136 -0.02 -12.06 -6.85
C ILE A 136 -0.32 -12.37 -8.32
N ARG A 137 -1.13 -13.38 -8.59
CA ARG A 137 -1.57 -13.70 -9.97
C ARG A 137 -2.34 -12.54 -10.59
N MET A 138 -3.22 -11.90 -9.84
CA MET A 138 -3.98 -10.73 -10.31
C MET A 138 -3.05 -9.54 -10.59
N ARG A 139 -2.09 -9.25 -9.69
CA ARG A 139 -1.07 -8.22 -9.91
C ARG A 139 -0.29 -8.50 -11.19
N ASN A 140 0.17 -9.74 -11.39
CA ASN A 140 0.92 -10.11 -12.59
C ASN A 140 0.08 -9.94 -13.86
N LEU A 141 -1.21 -10.30 -13.80
CA LEU A 141 -2.13 -10.10 -14.92
C LEU A 141 -2.33 -8.62 -15.24
N LEU A 142 -2.52 -7.77 -14.22
CA LEU A 142 -2.65 -6.32 -14.41
C LEU A 142 -1.37 -5.73 -15.01
N THR A 143 -0.20 -6.07 -14.48
CA THR A 143 1.08 -5.63 -15.02
C THR A 143 1.27 -6.09 -16.47
N TRP A 144 0.89 -7.33 -16.77
CA TRP A 144 0.93 -7.82 -18.15
C TRP A 144 -0.04 -7.06 -19.07
N CYS A 145 -1.24 -6.75 -18.61
CA CYS A 145 -2.19 -5.91 -19.35
C CYS A 145 -1.60 -4.51 -19.62
N ASP A 146 -1.04 -3.85 -18.62
CA ASP A 146 -0.43 -2.52 -18.76
C ASP A 146 0.70 -2.54 -19.78
N LEU A 147 1.62 -3.50 -19.68
CA LEU A 147 2.74 -3.66 -20.62
C LEU A 147 2.28 -3.99 -22.04
N THR A 148 1.22 -4.78 -22.21
CA THR A 148 0.71 -5.16 -23.53
C THR A 148 -0.16 -4.10 -24.16
N GLN A 149 -0.85 -3.27 -23.38
CA GLN A 149 -1.59 -2.11 -23.91
C GLN A 149 -0.66 -1.13 -24.63
N GLY A 150 0.52 -0.89 -24.09
CA GLY A 150 1.56 -0.11 -24.75
C GLY A 150 2.02 -0.68 -26.12
N ASN A 151 1.76 -1.98 -26.40
CA ASN A 151 2.26 -2.75 -27.53
C ASN A 151 1.15 -3.41 -28.39
N ASN A 152 -0.01 -2.80 -28.59
CA ASN A 152 -1.15 -3.33 -29.37
C ASN A 152 -2.10 -4.31 -28.67
N GLY A 153 -2.07 -4.48 -27.34
CA GLY A 153 -2.96 -5.38 -26.57
C GLY A 153 -4.44 -4.99 -26.53
N ILE A 154 -4.80 -3.91 -27.15
CA ILE A 154 -6.09 -3.19 -27.01
C ILE A 154 -7.26 -3.86 -27.71
N LYS A 155 -7.01 -4.74 -28.65
CA LYS A 155 -8.07 -5.51 -29.32
C LYS A 155 -8.93 -6.34 -28.37
N VAL A 156 -8.49 -6.51 -27.11
CA VAL A 156 -9.28 -7.17 -26.07
C VAL A 156 -10.50 -6.32 -25.71
N LEU A 157 -10.37 -5.00 -25.58
CA LEU A 157 -11.47 -4.10 -25.22
C LEU A 157 -12.60 -4.09 -26.26
N GLU A 158 -12.25 -4.23 -27.54
CA GLU A 158 -13.22 -4.31 -28.63
C GLU A 158 -14.11 -5.56 -28.56
N LYS A 159 -13.61 -6.61 -27.92
CA LYS A 159 -14.27 -7.92 -27.83
C LYS A 159 -14.99 -8.14 -26.49
N LEU A 160 -14.84 -7.23 -25.53
CA LEU A 160 -15.49 -7.38 -24.23
C LEU A 160 -17.02 -7.26 -24.38
N THR A 161 -17.72 -8.15 -23.69
CA THR A 161 -19.17 -8.11 -23.56
C THR A 161 -19.56 -7.99 -22.08
N PRO A 162 -20.78 -7.52 -21.78
CA PRO A 162 -21.29 -7.49 -20.40
C PRO A 162 -21.21 -8.86 -19.71
N GLU A 163 -21.49 -9.94 -20.45
CA GLU A 163 -21.45 -11.32 -19.94
C GLU A 163 -20.02 -11.73 -19.53
N MET A 164 -19.00 -11.36 -20.33
CA MET A 164 -17.61 -11.61 -20.00
C MET A 164 -17.15 -10.88 -18.73
N LEU A 165 -17.75 -9.72 -18.43
CA LEU A 165 -17.48 -8.92 -17.25
C LEU A 165 -18.29 -9.36 -16.03
N ASN A 166 -19.30 -10.19 -16.21
CA ASN A 166 -20.14 -10.73 -15.12
C ASN A 166 -19.45 -11.89 -14.38
N ARG A 167 -18.29 -11.62 -13.78
CA ARG A 167 -17.51 -12.65 -13.07
C ARG A 167 -18.18 -13.19 -11.81
N LYS A 168 -19.11 -12.42 -11.23
CA LYS A 168 -19.86 -12.82 -10.04
C LYS A 168 -21.09 -13.68 -10.36
N GLY A 169 -21.38 -13.91 -11.63
CA GLY A 169 -22.57 -14.65 -12.03
C GLY A 169 -23.86 -14.00 -11.56
N VAL A 170 -23.95 -12.67 -11.61
CA VAL A 170 -25.17 -11.95 -11.24
C VAL A 170 -26.27 -12.35 -12.20
N GLU A 171 -27.44 -12.74 -11.69
CA GLU A 171 -28.58 -13.22 -12.48
C GLU A 171 -29.88 -12.50 -12.11
N GLY A 172 -30.94 -12.76 -12.88
CA GLY A 172 -32.28 -12.27 -12.65
C GLY A 172 -32.39 -10.77 -12.72
N ARG A 173 -33.33 -10.21 -11.94
CA ARG A 173 -33.68 -8.78 -11.97
C ARG A 173 -32.46 -7.85 -11.74
N LEU A 174 -31.53 -8.23 -10.85
CA LEU A 174 -30.33 -7.44 -10.57
C LEU A 174 -29.40 -7.35 -11.78
N TRP A 175 -29.31 -8.42 -12.56
CA TRP A 175 -28.57 -8.45 -13.81
C TRP A 175 -29.23 -7.61 -14.88
N GLU A 176 -30.51 -7.88 -15.17
CA GLU A 176 -31.22 -7.28 -16.31
C GLU A 176 -31.49 -5.78 -16.14
N GLU A 177 -31.85 -5.33 -14.91
CA GLU A 177 -32.25 -3.95 -14.67
C GLU A 177 -31.07 -3.03 -14.25
N TRP A 178 -30.00 -3.59 -13.71
CA TRP A 178 -28.93 -2.78 -13.08
C TRP A 178 -27.54 -3.08 -13.63
N THR A 179 -27.05 -4.31 -13.49
CA THR A 179 -25.66 -4.62 -13.77
C THR A 179 -25.36 -4.62 -15.27
N ARG A 180 -26.16 -5.29 -16.06
CA ARG A 180 -25.99 -5.36 -17.52
C ARG A 180 -26.08 -4.01 -18.21
N PRO A 181 -27.11 -3.16 -17.97
CA PRO A 181 -27.18 -1.83 -18.58
C PRO A 181 -26.02 -0.92 -18.20
N GLU A 182 -25.46 -1.06 -16.98
CA GLU A 182 -24.28 -0.31 -16.57
C GLU A 182 -23.03 -0.75 -17.37
N LEU A 183 -22.83 -2.04 -17.54
CA LEU A 183 -21.73 -2.60 -18.33
C LEU A 183 -21.88 -2.26 -19.84
N GLU A 184 -23.08 -2.32 -20.38
CA GLU A 184 -23.37 -1.89 -21.76
C GLU A 184 -23.03 -0.41 -21.97
N ARG A 185 -23.41 0.44 -21.01
CA ARG A 185 -23.06 1.87 -21.04
C ARG A 185 -21.56 2.10 -20.98
N LEU A 186 -20.84 1.32 -20.19
CA LEU A 186 -19.37 1.37 -20.10
C LEU A 186 -18.70 0.99 -21.43
N LEU A 187 -19.16 -0.05 -22.10
CA LEU A 187 -18.59 -0.55 -23.34
C LEU A 187 -19.02 0.22 -24.59
N LYS A 188 -20.18 0.88 -24.54
CA LYS A 188 -20.76 1.62 -25.68
C LYS A 188 -19.82 2.58 -26.38
N PRO A 189 -19.00 3.41 -25.69
CA PRO A 189 -18.09 4.33 -26.37
C PRO A 189 -17.09 3.62 -27.31
N ILE A 190 -16.59 2.45 -26.89
CA ILE A 190 -15.62 1.67 -27.70
C ILE A 190 -16.31 0.93 -28.82
N HIS A 191 -17.48 0.33 -28.56
CA HIS A 191 -18.22 -0.44 -29.57
C HIS A 191 -18.80 0.43 -30.68
N ASN A 192 -19.23 1.66 -30.34
CA ASN A 192 -19.83 2.60 -31.31
C ASN A 192 -18.81 3.52 -31.96
N ALA A 193 -17.56 3.53 -31.55
CA ALA A 193 -16.53 4.36 -32.14
C ALA A 193 -16.23 3.94 -33.57
N THR A 194 -15.94 4.92 -34.43
CA THR A 194 -15.41 4.68 -35.77
C THR A 194 -13.99 4.12 -35.68
N ASP A 195 -13.49 3.57 -36.75
CA ASP A 195 -12.12 3.05 -36.82
C ASP A 195 -11.07 4.13 -36.50
N LEU A 196 -11.32 5.37 -36.97
CA LEU A 196 -10.44 6.50 -36.67
C LEU A 196 -10.45 6.89 -35.19
N GLU A 197 -11.63 6.95 -34.57
CA GLU A 197 -11.77 7.26 -33.15
C GLU A 197 -11.12 6.18 -32.30
N ARG A 198 -11.29 4.90 -32.62
CA ARG A 198 -10.61 3.79 -31.94
C ARG A 198 -9.09 3.90 -32.10
N ALA A 199 -8.60 4.12 -33.31
CA ALA A 199 -7.17 4.26 -33.58
C ALA A 199 -6.56 5.44 -32.80
N TYR A 200 -7.26 6.57 -32.75
CA TYR A 200 -6.83 7.74 -31.96
C TYR A 200 -6.81 7.44 -30.45
N TYR A 201 -7.90 6.88 -29.93
CA TYR A 201 -8.00 6.51 -28.50
C TYR A 201 -6.85 5.60 -28.10
N PHE A 202 -6.61 4.58 -28.89
CA PHE A 202 -5.56 3.61 -28.59
C PHE A 202 -4.16 4.21 -28.67
N ARG A 203 -3.95 5.10 -29.63
CA ARG A 203 -2.66 5.81 -29.73
C ARG A 203 -2.41 6.68 -28.48
N MET A 204 -3.44 7.35 -27.98
CA MET A 204 -3.34 8.15 -26.78
C MET A 204 -3.16 7.28 -25.52
N MET A 205 -3.85 6.17 -25.43
CA MET A 205 -3.65 5.23 -24.31
C MET A 205 -2.22 4.66 -24.30
N GLN A 206 -1.68 4.27 -25.45
CA GLN A 206 -0.28 3.85 -25.55
C GLN A 206 0.70 4.93 -25.06
N PHE A 207 0.44 6.18 -25.43
CA PHE A 207 1.25 7.29 -24.93
C PHE A 207 1.16 7.42 -23.42
N VAL A 208 -0.05 7.45 -22.86
CA VAL A 208 -0.28 7.58 -21.41
C VAL A 208 0.38 6.43 -20.63
N GLU A 209 0.20 5.19 -21.10
CA GLU A 209 0.79 4.01 -20.44
C GLU A 209 2.33 4.05 -20.48
N ARG A 210 2.89 4.48 -21.60
CA ARG A 210 4.34 4.64 -21.71
C ARG A 210 4.87 5.72 -20.75
N GLU A 211 4.24 6.89 -20.71
CA GLU A 211 4.62 7.96 -19.80
C GLU A 211 4.44 7.55 -18.34
N HIS A 212 3.37 6.80 -18.05
CA HIS A 212 3.13 6.26 -16.71
C HIS A 212 4.21 5.23 -16.28
N LEU A 213 4.63 4.37 -17.21
CA LEU A 213 5.74 3.45 -16.95
C LEU A 213 7.04 4.21 -16.71
N LEU A 214 7.35 5.19 -17.58
CA LEU A 214 8.56 6.01 -17.45
C LEU A 214 8.59 6.81 -16.15
N SER A 215 7.45 7.37 -15.73
CA SER A 215 7.36 8.05 -14.44
C SER A 215 7.66 7.15 -13.24
N LYS A 216 7.41 5.84 -13.37
CA LYS A 216 7.72 4.86 -12.32
C LYS A 216 9.18 4.40 -12.36
N VAL A 217 9.68 4.01 -13.51
CA VAL A 217 11.00 3.37 -13.65
C VAL A 217 12.10 4.29 -14.13
N GLY A 218 11.76 5.50 -14.55
CA GLY A 218 12.71 6.46 -15.13
C GLY A 218 13.11 6.13 -16.56
N ASN A 219 13.90 7.01 -17.13
CA ASN A 219 14.51 6.82 -18.43
C ASN A 219 16.04 6.81 -18.28
N LYS A 220 16.62 5.63 -18.27
CA LYS A 220 18.08 5.42 -18.08
C LYS A 220 18.99 6.19 -19.07
N THR A 221 18.42 6.68 -20.19
CA THR A 221 19.17 7.42 -21.21
C THR A 221 19.17 8.94 -21.00
N LYS A 222 18.43 9.46 -20.03
CA LYS A 222 18.18 10.91 -19.84
C LYS A 222 18.39 11.41 -18.41
N ASP A 223 19.07 10.69 -17.55
CA ASP A 223 19.24 11.03 -16.12
C ASP A 223 17.90 11.31 -15.40
N ASP A 224 16.83 10.70 -15.90
CA ASP A 224 15.48 10.88 -15.39
C ASP A 224 15.14 9.69 -14.48
N SER A 225 15.23 9.92 -13.16
CA SER A 225 14.94 8.92 -12.14
C SER A 225 13.44 8.82 -11.93
N GLY A 226 12.86 7.64 -12.16
CA GLY A 226 11.48 7.37 -11.80
C GLY A 226 11.28 7.18 -10.30
N PHE A 227 10.03 7.10 -9.86
CA PHE A 227 9.69 6.86 -8.46
C PHE A 227 10.32 5.57 -7.89
N ALA A 228 10.51 4.55 -8.73
CA ALA A 228 11.14 3.29 -8.35
C ALA A 228 12.65 3.41 -8.06
N ALA A 229 13.29 4.55 -8.36
CA ALA A 229 14.67 4.83 -7.99
C ALA A 229 14.93 4.69 -6.48
N ILE A 230 13.91 4.91 -5.65
CA ILE A 230 14.01 4.73 -4.19
C ILE A 230 14.54 3.34 -3.83
N TRP A 231 14.16 2.29 -4.58
CA TRP A 231 14.57 0.91 -4.32
C TRP A 231 15.33 0.24 -5.45
N LEU A 232 15.31 0.78 -6.68
CA LEU A 232 16.03 0.21 -7.82
C LEU A 232 17.43 0.78 -7.99
N ASP A 233 17.65 2.07 -7.70
CA ASP A 233 18.93 2.71 -7.89
C ASP A 233 19.91 2.34 -6.78
N THR A 234 21.17 2.19 -7.15
CA THR A 234 22.25 2.03 -6.17
C THR A 234 22.47 3.32 -5.38
N ILE A 235 23.21 3.24 -4.28
CA ILE A 235 23.55 4.44 -3.50
C ILE A 235 24.40 5.40 -4.34
N GLU A 236 25.33 4.85 -5.13
CA GLU A 236 26.17 5.61 -6.06
C GLU A 236 25.34 6.37 -7.10
N ASP A 237 24.32 5.71 -7.68
CA ASP A 237 23.42 6.36 -8.66
C ASP A 237 22.62 7.48 -7.99
N LYS A 238 22.08 7.24 -6.80
CA LYS A 238 21.34 8.25 -6.02
C LYS A 238 22.21 9.45 -5.65
N ARG A 239 23.47 9.20 -5.29
CA ARG A 239 24.45 10.24 -4.96
C ARG A 239 24.80 11.06 -6.20
N ALA A 240 25.09 10.38 -7.32
CA ALA A 240 25.38 11.04 -8.59
C ALA A 240 24.22 11.89 -9.09
N ALA A 241 22.98 11.41 -8.89
CA ALA A 241 21.76 12.13 -9.23
C ALA A 241 21.34 13.22 -8.23
N GLY A 242 22.03 13.36 -7.08
CA GLY A 242 21.66 14.30 -6.01
C GLY A 242 20.34 13.97 -5.32
N ASN A 243 19.93 12.70 -5.31
CA ASN A 243 18.64 12.23 -4.80
C ASN A 243 18.77 11.54 -3.43
N ILE A 244 19.83 11.76 -2.71
CA ILE A 244 20.06 11.21 -1.38
C ILE A 244 20.85 12.18 -0.50
N TYR A 245 20.52 12.21 0.77
CA TYR A 245 21.38 12.63 1.86
C TYR A 245 21.71 11.43 2.72
N GLU A 246 22.95 11.26 3.05
CA GLU A 246 23.48 10.13 3.82
C GLU A 246 24.03 10.61 5.18
N GLU A 247 24.16 9.68 6.12
CA GLU A 247 24.80 9.90 7.43
C GLU A 247 24.22 11.08 8.22
N LEU A 248 22.92 11.36 8.00
CA LEU A 248 22.24 12.39 8.75
C LEU A 248 22.06 11.95 10.21
N THR A 249 22.39 12.83 11.14
CA THR A 249 22.19 12.60 12.58
C THR A 249 20.99 13.39 13.09
N ILE A 250 20.22 12.81 14.01
CA ILE A 250 19.09 13.50 14.62
C ILE A 250 19.63 14.49 15.66
N GLU A 251 19.44 15.78 15.42
CA GLU A 251 19.80 16.84 16.33
C GLU A 251 18.70 17.15 17.35
N GLN A 252 17.45 17.14 16.87
CA GLN A 252 16.29 17.47 17.71
C GLN A 252 15.01 16.81 17.22
N PHE A 253 14.18 16.39 18.17
CA PHE A 253 12.80 15.99 17.93
C PHE A 253 11.87 17.17 18.20
N GLY A 254 10.97 17.46 17.25
CA GLY A 254 9.88 18.38 17.48
C GLY A 254 8.74 17.67 18.19
N GLU A 255 8.36 18.19 19.35
CA GLU A 255 7.26 17.61 20.14
C GLU A 255 5.90 17.87 19.52
N SER A 256 4.99 16.90 19.65
CA SER A 256 3.57 17.04 19.37
C SER A 256 2.76 17.05 20.66
N HIS A 257 1.51 17.48 20.56
CA HIS A 257 0.58 17.50 21.72
C HIS A 257 0.27 16.10 22.28
N ASP A 258 0.50 15.05 21.51
CA ASP A 258 0.13 13.65 21.85
C ASP A 258 1.35 12.74 22.10
N GLY A 259 2.55 13.30 22.25
CA GLY A 259 3.80 12.53 22.45
C GLY A 259 4.34 11.84 21.18
N MET A 260 3.75 12.13 20.01
CA MET A 260 4.26 11.68 18.72
C MET A 260 5.24 12.69 18.15
N VAL A 261 6.25 12.22 17.42
CA VAL A 261 7.22 13.08 16.76
C VAL A 261 6.61 13.67 15.49
N GLU A 262 6.37 14.98 15.47
CA GLU A 262 5.84 15.67 14.29
C GLU A 262 6.93 16.18 13.34
N SER A 263 8.12 16.42 13.85
CA SER A 263 9.24 16.91 13.05
C SER A 263 10.57 16.44 13.60
N LEU A 264 11.54 16.32 12.70
CA LEU A 264 12.93 16.02 13.02
C LEU A 264 13.81 17.15 12.50
N LYS A 265 14.77 17.58 13.30
CA LYS A 265 15.91 18.36 12.83
C LYS A 265 17.07 17.42 12.65
N LEU A 266 17.57 17.33 11.42
CA LEU A 266 18.65 16.47 11.02
C LEU A 266 19.88 17.34 10.72
N LYS A 267 21.05 16.87 11.13
CA LYS A 267 22.34 17.52 10.87
C LYS A 267 23.08 16.70 9.81
N PHE A 268 23.69 17.39 8.85
CA PHE A 268 24.56 16.80 7.84
C PHE A 268 25.86 16.29 8.49
N ALA A 269 26.45 15.25 7.90
CA ALA A 269 27.82 14.87 8.17
C ALA A 269 28.79 16.00 7.74
N GLU A 270 29.99 16.04 8.31
CA GLU A 270 30.95 17.14 8.09
C GLU A 270 31.33 17.35 6.62
N GLU A 271 31.25 16.31 5.80
CA GLU A 271 31.60 16.35 4.38
C GLU A 271 30.39 16.63 3.44
N GLN A 272 29.19 16.77 3.99
CA GLN A 272 27.97 17.02 3.21
C GLN A 272 27.46 18.43 3.45
N SER A 273 26.91 19.03 2.39
CA SER A 273 26.21 20.31 2.45
C SER A 273 24.85 20.24 1.77
N ALA A 274 24.02 21.22 2.03
CA ALA A 274 22.73 21.38 1.38
C ALA A 274 22.81 21.39 -0.16
N ASP A 275 23.94 21.83 -0.69
CA ASP A 275 24.18 21.99 -2.14
C ASP A 275 24.53 20.68 -2.85
N THR A 276 24.71 19.57 -2.12
CA THR A 276 25.05 18.26 -2.69
C THR A 276 23.84 17.51 -3.23
N SER A 277 22.63 18.03 -3.09
CA SER A 277 21.40 17.38 -3.55
C SER A 277 20.45 18.32 -4.26
N ASN A 278 19.49 17.72 -4.94
CA ASN A 278 18.39 18.41 -5.64
C ASN A 278 17.17 18.70 -4.74
N PHE A 279 17.21 18.29 -3.48
CA PHE A 279 16.09 18.45 -2.57
C PHE A 279 15.76 19.92 -2.29
N ARG A 280 14.47 20.21 -2.21
CA ARG A 280 13.92 21.53 -1.95
C ARG A 280 12.89 21.48 -0.84
N LYS A 281 12.63 22.63 -0.24
CA LYS A 281 11.50 22.81 0.69
C LYS A 281 10.19 22.36 0.03
N GLY A 282 9.45 21.49 0.71
CA GLY A 282 8.18 20.91 0.26
C GLY A 282 8.32 19.53 -0.40
N ASP A 283 9.53 19.10 -0.73
CA ASP A 283 9.73 17.76 -1.31
C ASP A 283 9.34 16.67 -0.32
N ILE A 284 8.77 15.61 -0.87
CA ILE A 284 8.44 14.40 -0.11
C ILE A 284 9.64 13.48 -0.16
N VAL A 285 10.11 13.09 1.01
CA VAL A 285 11.27 12.22 1.18
C VAL A 285 10.92 10.97 1.96
N ILE A 286 11.76 9.95 1.80
CA ILE A 286 11.72 8.72 2.57
C ILE A 286 12.90 8.71 3.51
N LEU A 287 12.62 8.60 4.81
CA LEU A 287 13.63 8.49 5.87
C LEU A 287 13.69 7.05 6.36
N TYR A 288 14.87 6.49 6.44
CA TYR A 288 15.10 5.17 7.02
C TYR A 288 16.46 5.10 7.72
N PRO A 289 16.54 4.44 8.88
CA PRO A 289 17.80 4.23 9.56
C PRO A 289 18.62 3.14 8.87
N TYR A 290 19.93 3.18 9.05
CA TYR A 290 20.81 2.08 8.69
C TYR A 290 21.94 1.94 9.71
N LYS A 291 22.55 0.76 9.76
CA LYS A 291 23.71 0.50 10.62
C LYS A 291 24.99 0.90 9.87
N GLU A 292 25.98 1.37 10.60
CA GLU A 292 27.28 1.83 10.08
C GLU A 292 27.94 0.82 9.13
N ASP A 293 27.81 -0.48 9.42
CA ASP A 293 28.39 -1.57 8.62
C ASP A 293 27.45 -2.17 7.56
N ALA A 294 26.29 -1.57 7.33
CA ALA A 294 25.26 -2.09 6.42
C ALA A 294 25.05 -1.16 5.21
N VAL A 295 24.81 -1.75 4.04
CA VAL A 295 24.37 -0.98 2.87
C VAL A 295 22.95 -0.48 3.11
N PRO A 296 22.67 0.83 3.02
CA PRO A 296 21.34 1.37 3.17
C PRO A 296 20.36 0.76 2.16
N ASN A 297 19.26 0.22 2.63
CA ASN A 297 18.25 -0.40 1.78
C ASN A 297 16.84 -0.06 2.27
N ALA A 298 16.07 0.67 1.47
CA ALA A 298 14.71 1.06 1.78
C ALA A 298 13.73 -0.12 1.80
N CYS A 299 14.03 -1.24 1.13
CA CYS A 299 13.15 -2.41 1.09
C CYS A 299 13.28 -3.30 2.34
N ALA A 300 14.47 -3.35 2.95
CA ALA A 300 14.74 -4.28 4.05
C ALA A 300 14.23 -3.80 5.42
N GLN A 301 13.49 -2.72 5.50
CA GLN A 301 13.10 -2.09 6.75
C GLN A 301 11.86 -1.21 6.65
N MET A 302 11.34 -0.80 7.79
CA MET A 302 10.32 0.23 7.88
C MET A 302 10.92 1.58 7.45
N VAL A 303 10.16 2.32 6.64
CA VAL A 303 10.54 3.66 6.21
C VAL A 303 9.51 4.68 6.68
N ASN A 304 9.98 5.90 6.90
CA ASN A 304 9.15 7.02 7.32
C ASN A 304 9.03 8.02 6.17
N ARG A 305 7.79 8.32 5.79
CA ARG A 305 7.52 9.35 4.80
C ARG A 305 7.45 10.71 5.48
N ALA A 306 8.22 11.66 4.99
CA ALA A 306 8.27 13.02 5.51
C ALA A 306 8.23 14.05 4.39
N SER A 307 8.06 15.32 4.74
CA SER A 307 8.24 16.44 3.84
C SER A 307 9.29 17.40 4.41
N ILE A 308 10.13 17.93 3.54
CA ILE A 308 11.17 18.89 3.91
C ILE A 308 10.53 20.22 4.26
N LYS A 309 10.65 20.66 5.50
CA LYS A 309 10.18 21.97 5.95
C LYS A 309 11.16 23.08 5.59
N GLU A 310 12.43 22.82 5.76
CA GLU A 310 13.51 23.79 5.53
C GLU A 310 14.84 23.06 5.33
N ILE A 311 15.72 23.61 4.54
CA ILE A 311 17.11 23.21 4.38
C ILE A 311 17.94 24.45 4.64
N THR A 312 18.85 24.40 5.61
CA THR A 312 19.75 25.49 5.95
C THR A 312 21.20 25.10 5.72
N THR A 313 21.98 25.95 5.10
CA THR A 313 23.44 25.87 5.09
C THR A 313 23.92 26.51 6.38
N THR A 314 24.47 25.73 7.29
CA THR A 314 25.18 26.26 8.47
C THR A 314 26.63 26.43 8.17
#